data_8d847ee226616f8f66caf01ead120335
#
_entry.id   8d847ee226616f8f66caf01ead120335
#
_cell.length_a   1.000
_cell.length_b   1.000
_cell.length_c   1.000
_cell.angle_alpha   90.00
_cell.angle_beta   90.00
_cell.angle_gamma   90.00
#
_symmetry.space_group_name_H-M   'P 1'
#
loop_
_entity.id
_entity.type
_entity.pdbx_description
1 polymer ?
#
loop_
_entity_poly.entity_id
_entity_poly.type
_entity_poly.pdbx_seq_one_letter_code
_entity_poly.pdbx_strand_id
1 'polypeptide(L)'
;MKLNSYFITINEIIRQTFFAKSDYDFICTFTSTTHKNFKVIKKDLYEDINFINSIEKKYYQIRGKKLSLLKYEEWNRLLYYLIRLMKPEIIVETGVFDGMTTSFLLKALKENNMGHLYSIDLPAYETIKGSTHKMRFTTLPAACDVGWVIPSDLKDRWTLYKGSSRDHLKPLLDKLGHTDFFLHDSLHTYENMLYEYETAWPYIGEGGILASDDILWNSAFYEFAGKIKRDYLSKYHFGILKK
;
A
#
# COMPACT_ATOMS: atom_id res chain seq x y z
N MET A 1 7.51 -26.94 -20.58
CA MET A 1 8.48 -25.86 -20.29
C MET A 1 8.00 -24.80 -19.28
N LYS A 2 6.80 -24.91 -18.71
CA LYS A 2 6.25 -23.95 -17.69
C LYS A 2 6.43 -24.39 -16.21
N LEU A 3 6.82 -25.64 -15.95
CA LEU A 3 7.06 -26.09 -14.56
C LEU A 3 8.41 -25.61 -13.98
N ASN A 4 9.42 -25.38 -14.81
CA ASN A 4 10.75 -24.95 -14.32
C ASN A 4 10.79 -23.50 -13.83
N SER A 5 9.93 -22.60 -14.34
CA SER A 5 9.88 -21.22 -13.85
C SER A 5 9.27 -21.11 -12.44
N TYR A 6 8.28 -21.96 -12.13
CA TYR A 6 7.65 -22.00 -10.80
C TYR A 6 8.62 -22.49 -9.71
N PHE A 7 9.44 -23.49 -10.02
CA PHE A 7 10.43 -24.03 -9.06
C PHE A 7 11.60 -23.09 -8.82
N ILE A 8 12.01 -22.32 -9.82
CA ILE A 8 13.07 -21.30 -9.67
C ILE A 8 12.57 -20.19 -8.74
N THR A 9 11.35 -19.72 -8.92
CA THR A 9 10.73 -18.66 -8.10
C THR A 9 10.60 -19.06 -6.62
N ILE A 10 10.22 -20.31 -6.33
CA ILE A 10 10.11 -20.79 -4.94
C ILE A 10 11.49 -20.89 -4.27
N ASN A 11 12.53 -21.33 -4.97
CA ASN A 11 13.88 -21.42 -4.42
C ASN A 11 14.54 -20.05 -4.25
N GLU A 12 14.24 -19.06 -5.09
CA GLU A 12 14.71 -17.68 -4.93
C GLU A 12 13.96 -16.98 -3.79
N ILE A 13 12.65 -17.18 -3.67
CA ILE A 13 11.85 -16.71 -2.54
C ILE A 13 12.41 -17.21 -1.21
N ILE A 14 12.81 -18.48 -1.12
CA ILE A 14 13.40 -19.07 0.10
C ILE A 14 14.80 -18.51 0.40
N ARG A 15 15.57 -18.10 -0.61
CA ARG A 15 16.94 -17.59 -0.45
C ARG A 15 17.03 -16.12 -0.07
N GLN A 16 16.07 -15.31 -0.40
CA GLN A 16 16.09 -13.84 -0.21
C GLN A 16 15.05 -13.30 0.78
N THR A 17 14.18 -14.15 1.31
CA THR A 17 13.16 -13.70 2.24
C THR A 17 13.75 -13.59 3.65
N PHE A 18 14.18 -12.42 4.04
CA PHE A 18 14.31 -12.09 5.45
C PHE A 18 12.89 -12.04 6.05
N PHE A 19 12.43 -13.14 6.62
CA PHE A 19 11.20 -13.13 7.41
C PHE A 19 11.45 -12.30 8.67
N ALA A 20 11.00 -11.07 8.66
CA ALA A 20 11.00 -10.26 9.85
C ALA A 20 10.09 -10.93 10.90
N LYS A 21 10.65 -11.34 12.03
CA LYS A 21 9.93 -12.05 13.10
C LYS A 21 8.86 -11.20 13.75
N SER A 22 9.05 -9.88 13.76
CA SER A 22 8.11 -8.92 14.35
C SER A 22 7.95 -7.69 13.46
N ASP A 23 6.92 -6.86 13.74
CA ASP A 23 6.74 -5.57 13.07
C ASP A 23 7.95 -4.65 13.33
N TYR A 24 8.53 -4.73 14.54
CA TYR A 24 9.73 -3.97 14.88
C TYR A 24 10.93 -4.36 14.02
N ASP A 25 11.20 -5.65 13.85
CA ASP A 25 12.33 -6.12 13.02
C ASP A 25 12.15 -5.67 11.56
N PHE A 26 10.90 -5.76 11.04
CA PHE A 26 10.58 -5.29 9.70
C PHE A 26 10.86 -3.80 9.54
N ILE A 27 10.39 -2.98 10.46
CA ILE A 27 10.55 -1.52 10.41
C ILE A 27 12.02 -1.12 10.58
N CYS A 28 12.76 -1.76 11.49
CA CYS A 28 14.17 -1.45 11.74
C CYS A 28 15.08 -1.69 10.54
N THR A 29 14.72 -2.59 9.64
CA THR A 29 15.48 -2.84 8.42
C THR A 29 15.51 -1.60 7.50
N PHE A 30 14.44 -0.81 7.50
CA PHE A 30 14.30 0.39 6.64
C PHE A 30 14.57 1.70 7.37
N THR A 31 14.48 1.70 8.68
CA THR A 31 14.60 2.90 9.48
C THR A 31 15.61 2.68 10.60
N SER A 32 16.39 3.69 10.95
CA SER A 32 17.30 3.63 12.10
C SER A 32 16.57 3.88 13.41
N THR A 33 15.34 3.36 13.56
CA THR A 33 14.53 3.62 14.75
C THR A 33 14.97 2.79 15.94
N THR A 34 14.85 3.36 17.14
CA THR A 34 15.06 2.64 18.39
C THR A 34 13.78 1.92 18.82
N HIS A 35 13.93 0.86 19.62
CA HIS A 35 12.79 0.15 20.21
C HIS A 35 11.87 1.08 21.02
N LYS A 36 12.46 2.08 21.68
CA LYS A 36 11.71 3.10 22.43
C LYS A 36 10.82 3.94 21.50
N ASN A 37 11.37 4.46 20.41
CA ASN A 37 10.60 5.26 19.43
C ASN A 37 9.50 4.43 18.78
N PHE A 38 9.81 3.20 18.38
CA PHE A 38 8.80 2.30 17.81
C PHE A 38 7.64 2.05 18.78
N LYS A 39 7.92 1.81 20.08
CA LYS A 39 6.87 1.64 21.09
C LYS A 39 5.96 2.85 21.21
N VAL A 40 6.51 4.07 21.13
CA VAL A 40 5.71 5.30 21.17
C VAL A 40 4.77 5.35 19.97
N ILE A 41 5.30 5.20 18.75
CA ILE A 41 4.49 5.25 17.52
C ILE A 41 3.41 4.16 17.51
N LYS A 42 3.76 2.95 17.96
CA LYS A 42 2.78 1.87 18.10
C LYS A 42 1.69 2.24 19.10
N LYS A 43 2.05 2.79 20.24
CA LYS A 43 1.12 3.23 21.27
C LYS A 43 0.16 4.30 20.71
N ASP A 44 0.69 5.32 20.01
CA ASP A 44 -0.12 6.38 19.40
C ASP A 44 -1.24 5.81 18.50
N LEU A 45 -0.92 4.80 17.68
CA LEU A 45 -1.92 4.14 16.83
C LEU A 45 -2.96 3.36 17.63
N TYR A 46 -2.52 2.57 18.61
CA TYR A 46 -3.41 1.65 19.35
C TYR A 46 -4.30 2.36 20.37
N GLU A 47 -3.90 3.52 20.86
CA GLU A 47 -4.66 4.32 21.82
C GLU A 47 -5.55 5.40 21.17
N ASP A 48 -5.43 5.63 19.85
CA ASP A 48 -6.37 6.53 19.15
C ASP A 48 -7.72 5.85 18.89
N ILE A 49 -8.49 5.76 19.97
CA ILE A 49 -9.82 5.16 19.96
C ILE A 49 -10.78 5.93 19.04
N ASN A 50 -10.59 7.24 18.85
CA ASN A 50 -11.41 8.04 17.94
C ASN A 50 -11.19 7.65 16.48
N PHE A 51 -9.94 7.49 16.06
CA PHE A 51 -9.60 7.01 14.73
C PHE A 51 -10.17 5.61 14.49
N ILE A 52 -9.91 4.67 15.40
CA ILE A 52 -10.37 3.28 15.31
C ILE A 52 -11.90 3.24 15.20
N ASN A 53 -12.61 3.83 16.17
CA ASN A 53 -14.07 3.78 16.24
C ASN A 53 -14.73 4.49 15.06
N SER A 54 -14.16 5.58 14.54
CA SER A 54 -14.73 6.31 13.40
C SER A 54 -14.84 5.42 12.16
N ILE A 55 -13.80 4.64 11.90
CA ILE A 55 -13.76 3.72 10.74
C ILE A 55 -14.62 2.47 11.01
N GLU A 56 -14.45 1.81 12.16
CA GLU A 56 -15.19 0.59 12.50
C GLU A 56 -16.71 0.82 12.54
N LYS A 57 -17.14 1.93 13.14
CA LYS A 57 -18.55 2.32 13.19
C LYS A 57 -19.11 2.58 11.79
N LYS A 58 -18.41 3.36 10.97
CA LYS A 58 -18.83 3.68 9.61
C LYS A 58 -18.88 2.42 8.73
N TYR A 59 -17.88 1.56 8.85
CA TYR A 59 -17.86 0.29 8.15
C TYR A 59 -19.03 -0.60 8.54
N TYR A 60 -19.33 -0.72 9.85
CA TYR A 60 -20.48 -1.48 10.32
C TYR A 60 -21.82 -0.90 9.81
N GLN A 61 -21.99 0.42 9.83
CA GLN A 61 -23.21 1.08 9.37
C GLN A 61 -23.48 0.81 7.87
N ILE A 62 -22.46 0.76 7.05
CA ILE A 62 -22.60 0.63 5.60
C ILE A 62 -22.56 -0.85 5.14
N ARG A 63 -21.63 -1.64 5.66
CA ARG A 63 -21.44 -3.05 5.26
C ARG A 63 -22.23 -4.04 6.10
N GLY A 64 -22.77 -3.64 7.26
CA GLY A 64 -23.45 -4.53 8.18
C GLY A 64 -22.54 -5.56 8.87
N LYS A 65 -21.21 -5.42 8.75
CA LYS A 65 -20.23 -6.36 9.27
C LYS A 65 -19.33 -5.69 10.29
N LYS A 66 -19.04 -6.40 11.39
CA LYS A 66 -18.04 -5.93 12.35
C LYS A 66 -16.65 -6.06 11.75
N LEU A 67 -15.84 -5.04 11.96
CA LEU A 67 -14.44 -4.96 11.59
C LEU A 67 -13.62 -4.77 12.86
N SER A 68 -12.43 -5.33 12.92
CA SER A 68 -11.39 -4.93 13.86
C SER A 68 -10.28 -4.26 13.06
N LEU A 69 -10.26 -2.94 13.05
CA LEU A 69 -9.40 -2.13 12.17
C LEU A 69 -7.92 -2.53 12.29
N LEU A 70 -7.42 -2.70 13.51
CA LEU A 70 -6.01 -3.02 13.74
C LEU A 70 -5.64 -4.49 13.42
N LYS A 71 -6.63 -5.33 13.11
CA LYS A 71 -6.43 -6.72 12.67
C LYS A 71 -6.80 -6.93 11.20
N TYR A 72 -7.43 -5.95 10.61
CA TYR A 72 -7.78 -5.96 9.19
C TYR A 72 -6.53 -5.61 8.39
N GLU A 73 -6.11 -6.49 7.47
CA GLU A 73 -4.90 -6.28 6.68
C GLU A 73 -3.72 -5.84 7.57
N GLU A 74 -3.07 -6.79 8.22
CA GLU A 74 -2.06 -6.49 9.27
C GLU A 74 -0.90 -5.60 8.78
N TRP A 75 -0.61 -5.61 7.48
CA TRP A 75 0.40 -4.77 6.85
C TRP A 75 0.05 -3.26 6.85
N ASN A 76 -1.22 -2.88 7.00
CA ASN A 76 -1.61 -1.47 7.17
C ASN A 76 -0.91 -0.80 8.36
N ARG A 77 -0.69 -1.56 9.44
CA ARG A 77 0.08 -1.05 10.59
C ARG A 77 1.54 -0.80 10.22
N LEU A 78 2.12 -1.67 9.38
CA LEU A 78 3.50 -1.48 8.90
C LEU A 78 3.62 -0.19 8.09
N LEU A 79 2.66 0.09 7.22
CA LEU A 79 2.60 1.36 6.47
C LEU A 79 2.56 2.56 7.41
N TYR A 80 1.64 2.55 8.39
CA TYR A 80 1.58 3.63 9.37
C TYR A 80 2.93 3.86 10.05
N TYR A 81 3.59 2.80 10.53
CA TYR A 81 4.89 2.93 11.19
C TYR A 81 5.98 3.46 10.26
N LEU A 82 6.04 2.98 9.01
CA LEU A 82 6.98 3.45 8.00
C LEU A 82 6.81 4.93 7.73
N ILE A 83 5.59 5.37 7.42
CA ILE A 83 5.29 6.78 7.12
C ILE A 83 5.56 7.68 8.33
N ARG A 84 5.24 7.23 9.55
CA ARG A 84 5.56 7.98 10.79
C ARG A 84 7.06 8.21 10.96
N LEU A 85 7.89 7.24 10.59
CA LEU A 85 9.34 7.27 10.77
C LEU A 85 10.08 7.91 9.60
N MET A 86 9.66 7.64 8.38
CA MET A 86 10.30 8.18 7.17
C MET A 86 9.94 9.63 6.91
N LYS A 87 8.73 10.05 7.32
CA LYS A 87 8.20 11.40 7.10
C LYS A 87 8.26 11.84 5.63
N PRO A 88 7.70 11.04 4.71
CA PRO A 88 7.71 11.39 3.29
C PRO A 88 6.92 12.66 3.02
N GLU A 89 7.36 13.45 2.05
CA GLU A 89 6.65 14.64 1.58
C GLU A 89 5.62 14.27 0.50
N ILE A 90 5.95 13.31 -0.36
CA ILE A 90 5.10 12.86 -1.46
C ILE A 90 4.91 11.36 -1.39
N ILE A 91 3.65 10.94 -1.21
CA ILE A 91 3.22 9.54 -1.33
C ILE A 91 2.32 9.41 -2.54
N VAL A 92 2.54 8.39 -3.37
CA VAL A 92 1.65 7.99 -4.45
C VAL A 92 1.12 6.59 -4.19
N GLU A 93 -0.20 6.42 -4.26
CA GLU A 93 -0.91 5.16 -4.04
C GLU A 93 -1.75 4.81 -5.28
N THR A 94 -1.73 3.55 -5.68
CA THR A 94 -2.68 3.00 -6.65
C THR A 94 -3.58 1.98 -5.96
N GLY A 95 -4.90 2.15 -6.09
CA GLY A 95 -5.92 1.39 -5.36
C GLY A 95 -6.26 2.00 -4.01
N VAL A 96 -7.52 2.34 -3.83
CA VAL A 96 -8.07 2.95 -2.60
C VAL A 96 -9.26 2.16 -2.10
N PHE A 97 -10.15 1.80 -3.00
CA PHE A 97 -11.38 1.08 -2.71
C PHE A 97 -12.21 1.73 -1.57
N ASP A 98 -12.44 1.00 -0.45
CA ASP A 98 -13.14 1.54 0.73
C ASP A 98 -12.32 2.63 1.44
N GLY A 99 -10.97 2.63 1.30
CA GLY A 99 -10.04 3.61 1.90
C GLY A 99 -9.45 3.17 3.23
N MET A 100 -9.40 1.87 3.50
CA MET A 100 -8.81 1.35 4.75
C MET A 100 -7.31 1.65 4.81
N THR A 101 -6.55 1.19 3.83
CA THR A 101 -5.11 1.43 3.69
C THR A 101 -4.79 2.91 3.67
N THR A 102 -5.50 3.66 2.80
CA THR A 102 -5.41 5.10 2.67
C THR A 102 -5.59 5.83 4.02
N SER A 103 -6.49 5.33 4.88
CA SER A 103 -6.70 5.93 6.22
C SER A 103 -5.47 5.82 7.12
N PHE A 104 -4.71 4.73 7.06
CA PHE A 104 -3.47 4.58 7.83
C PHE A 104 -2.36 5.50 7.32
N LEU A 105 -2.23 5.65 5.99
CA LEU A 105 -1.29 6.57 5.38
C LEU A 105 -1.59 8.01 5.80
N LEU A 106 -2.84 8.44 5.64
CA LEU A 106 -3.29 9.80 5.99
C LEU A 106 -3.19 10.09 7.49
N LYS A 107 -3.51 9.11 8.34
CA LYS A 107 -3.31 9.21 9.78
C LYS A 107 -1.84 9.49 10.12
N ALA A 108 -0.92 8.76 9.50
CA ALA A 108 0.51 8.94 9.71
C ALA A 108 0.99 10.33 9.23
N LEU A 109 0.54 10.80 8.06
CA LEU A 109 0.86 12.13 7.54
C LEU A 109 0.32 13.25 8.42
N LYS A 110 -0.91 13.09 8.92
CA LYS A 110 -1.50 14.05 9.87
C LYS A 110 -0.68 14.18 11.15
N GLU A 111 -0.29 13.06 11.75
CA GLU A 111 0.51 13.07 12.97
C GLU A 111 1.95 13.57 12.77
N ASN A 112 2.49 13.38 11.59
CA ASN A 112 3.76 14.00 11.20
C ASN A 112 3.63 15.49 10.92
N ASN A 113 2.41 15.99 10.74
CA ASN A 113 2.08 17.34 10.28
C ASN A 113 2.80 17.73 8.98
N MET A 114 3.08 16.75 8.10
CA MET A 114 3.76 16.97 6.82
C MET A 114 3.38 15.90 5.81
N GLY A 115 3.68 16.19 4.54
CA GLY A 115 3.48 15.28 3.42
C GLY A 115 2.06 15.33 2.86
N HIS A 116 1.90 14.79 1.65
CA HIS A 116 0.63 14.69 0.93
C HIS A 116 0.52 13.35 0.22
N LEU A 117 -0.68 12.78 0.23
CA LEU A 117 -1.01 11.52 -0.43
C LEU A 117 -1.78 11.79 -1.73
N TYR A 118 -1.26 11.28 -2.82
CA TYR A 118 -1.91 11.25 -4.13
C TYR A 118 -2.33 9.83 -4.45
N SER A 119 -3.62 9.58 -4.56
CA SER A 119 -4.15 8.25 -4.84
C SER A 119 -4.82 8.19 -6.21
N ILE A 120 -4.67 7.07 -6.89
CA ILE A 120 -5.34 6.75 -8.14
C ILE A 120 -6.22 5.53 -7.92
N ASP A 121 -7.51 5.62 -8.25
CA ASP A 121 -8.44 4.49 -8.11
C ASP A 121 -9.41 4.45 -9.28
N LEU A 122 -9.58 3.26 -9.86
CA LEU A 122 -10.62 2.99 -10.83
C LEU A 122 -11.84 2.46 -10.07
N PRO A 123 -12.88 3.30 -9.85
CA PRO A 123 -14.05 2.86 -9.10
C PRO A 123 -14.67 1.61 -9.71
N ALA A 124 -14.86 0.58 -8.90
CA ALA A 124 -15.40 -0.71 -9.34
C ALA A 124 -16.94 -0.66 -9.57
N TYR A 125 -17.42 0.36 -10.29
CA TYR A 125 -18.82 0.44 -10.74
C TYR A 125 -19.02 -0.30 -12.05
N GLU A 126 -17.97 -0.51 -12.83
CA GLU A 126 -18.05 -1.15 -14.13
C GLU A 126 -17.31 -2.49 -14.11
N THR A 127 -18.03 -3.55 -14.43
CA THR A 127 -17.44 -4.82 -14.83
C THR A 127 -16.53 -4.55 -16.02
N ILE A 128 -15.22 -4.76 -15.86
CA ILE A 128 -14.29 -4.74 -16.99
C ILE A 128 -14.74 -5.87 -17.95
N LYS A 129 -15.46 -5.50 -19.00
CA LYS A 129 -15.92 -6.43 -20.03
C LYS A 129 -14.67 -7.09 -20.63
N GLY A 130 -14.53 -8.40 -20.47
CA GLY A 130 -13.45 -9.18 -21.06
C GLY A 130 -12.45 -9.83 -20.08
N SER A 131 -12.55 -9.59 -18.78
CA SER A 131 -11.75 -10.31 -17.80
C SER A 131 -12.24 -11.76 -17.68
N THR A 132 -11.42 -12.73 -18.14
CA THR A 132 -11.66 -14.17 -18.00
C THR A 132 -11.37 -14.68 -16.59
N HIS A 133 -10.82 -13.87 -15.72
CA HIS A 133 -10.58 -14.21 -14.31
C HIS A 133 -11.82 -13.84 -13.52
N LYS A 134 -12.37 -14.83 -12.81
CA LYS A 134 -13.37 -14.63 -11.73
C LYS A 134 -12.69 -13.89 -10.55
N MET A 135 -12.18 -12.70 -10.78
CA MET A 135 -11.87 -11.82 -9.68
C MET A 135 -13.21 -11.47 -9.03
N ARG A 136 -13.37 -11.83 -7.77
CA ARG A 136 -14.43 -11.32 -6.93
C ARG A 136 -14.07 -9.85 -6.69
N PHE A 137 -14.45 -9.00 -7.65
CA PHE A 137 -14.36 -7.56 -7.44
C PHE A 137 -15.26 -7.23 -6.27
N THR A 138 -14.66 -6.77 -5.22
CA THR A 138 -15.37 -6.11 -4.15
C THR A 138 -15.92 -4.82 -4.75
N THR A 139 -17.23 -4.77 -4.95
CA THR A 139 -17.88 -3.56 -5.41
C THR A 139 -18.02 -2.57 -4.26
N LEU A 140 -17.86 -1.28 -4.54
CA LEU A 140 -18.21 -0.24 -3.58
C LEU A 140 -19.68 -0.38 -3.19
N PRO A 141 -20.04 -0.09 -1.92
CA PRO A 141 -21.43 -0.09 -1.50
C PRO A 141 -22.23 0.93 -2.31
N ALA A 142 -23.51 0.63 -2.56
CA ALA A 142 -24.39 1.57 -3.24
C ALA A 142 -24.38 2.95 -2.55
N ALA A 143 -24.28 4.02 -3.33
CA ALA A 143 -24.16 5.40 -2.86
C ALA A 143 -22.88 5.75 -2.08
N CYS A 144 -21.87 4.87 -2.04
CA CYS A 144 -20.56 5.19 -1.50
C CYS A 144 -19.56 5.50 -2.62
N ASP A 145 -18.69 6.46 -2.36
CA ASP A 145 -17.59 6.80 -3.25
C ASP A 145 -16.28 6.15 -2.79
N VAL A 146 -15.26 6.19 -3.64
CA VAL A 146 -13.90 5.75 -3.30
C VAL A 146 -13.45 6.43 -2.00
N GLY A 147 -12.84 5.64 -1.11
CA GLY A 147 -12.35 6.17 0.17
C GLY A 147 -13.46 6.60 1.13
N TRP A 148 -14.65 5.98 1.03
CA TRP A 148 -15.80 6.35 1.85
C TRP A 148 -15.58 6.15 3.36
N VAL A 149 -14.71 5.21 3.79
CA VAL A 149 -14.47 5.02 5.22
C VAL A 149 -13.54 6.10 5.81
N ILE A 150 -12.75 6.78 4.98
CA ILE A 150 -11.74 7.75 5.42
C ILE A 150 -12.37 8.83 6.29
N PRO A 151 -11.88 9.06 7.51
CA PRO A 151 -12.31 10.18 8.36
C PRO A 151 -12.13 11.52 7.64
N SER A 152 -13.12 12.42 7.77
CA SER A 152 -13.12 13.71 7.07
C SER A 152 -11.92 14.59 7.44
N ASP A 153 -11.49 14.53 8.69
CA ASP A 153 -10.38 15.31 9.25
C ASP A 153 -8.98 14.82 8.80
N LEU A 154 -8.93 13.72 8.02
CA LEU A 154 -7.71 13.22 7.39
C LEU A 154 -7.58 13.66 5.92
N LYS A 155 -8.66 14.15 5.31
CA LYS A 155 -8.73 14.41 3.86
C LYS A 155 -7.96 15.65 3.39
N ASP A 156 -7.55 16.54 4.27
CA ASP A 156 -6.83 17.77 3.91
C ASP A 156 -5.46 17.49 3.25
N ARG A 157 -4.91 16.29 3.48
CA ARG A 157 -3.62 15.85 2.92
C ARG A 157 -3.80 14.79 1.82
N TRP A 158 -4.95 14.78 1.14
CA TRP A 158 -5.31 13.76 0.16
C TRP A 158 -5.83 14.34 -1.13
N THR A 159 -5.31 13.84 -2.24
CA THR A 159 -5.81 14.11 -3.59
C THR A 159 -6.11 12.80 -4.29
N LEU A 160 -7.37 12.62 -4.74
CA LEU A 160 -7.82 11.43 -5.45
C LEU A 160 -7.99 11.72 -6.95
N TYR A 161 -7.37 10.88 -7.77
CA TYR A 161 -7.57 10.79 -9.22
C TYR A 161 -8.42 9.56 -9.52
N LYS A 162 -9.63 9.77 -10.04
CA LYS A 162 -10.53 8.68 -10.42
C LYS A 162 -10.25 8.26 -11.86
N GLY A 163 -9.78 7.02 -12.04
CA GLY A 163 -9.44 6.44 -13.32
C GLY A 163 -8.41 5.33 -13.19
N SER A 164 -8.00 4.74 -14.30
CA SER A 164 -7.02 3.66 -14.30
C SER A 164 -5.61 4.19 -13.98
N SER A 165 -4.77 3.36 -13.37
CA SER A 165 -3.37 3.70 -13.17
C SER A 165 -2.62 3.88 -14.50
N ARG A 166 -3.07 3.20 -15.56
CA ARG A 166 -2.48 3.36 -16.89
C ARG A 166 -2.68 4.75 -17.47
N ASP A 167 -3.79 5.40 -17.14
CA ASP A 167 -4.10 6.75 -17.64
C ASP A 167 -3.52 7.85 -16.76
N HIS A 168 -3.42 7.61 -15.44
CA HIS A 168 -3.12 8.66 -14.47
C HIS A 168 -1.72 8.59 -13.84
N LEU A 169 -1.11 7.40 -13.69
CA LEU A 169 0.12 7.24 -12.92
C LEU A 169 1.29 8.02 -13.53
N LYS A 170 1.58 7.78 -14.80
CA LYS A 170 2.70 8.47 -15.46
C LYS A 170 2.52 10.00 -15.50
N PRO A 171 1.35 10.54 -15.92
CA PRO A 171 1.10 11.98 -15.90
C PRO A 171 1.20 12.59 -14.50
N LEU A 172 0.73 11.89 -13.46
CA LEU A 172 0.84 12.34 -12.08
C LEU A 172 2.32 12.43 -11.65
N LEU A 173 3.08 11.37 -11.88
CA LEU A 173 4.50 11.33 -11.54
C LEU A 173 5.31 12.38 -12.30
N ASP A 174 5.01 12.62 -13.58
CA ASP A 174 5.62 13.70 -14.37
C ASP A 174 5.35 15.08 -13.75
N LYS A 175 4.12 15.31 -13.30
CA LYS A 175 3.72 16.56 -12.64
C LYS A 175 4.40 16.76 -11.29
N LEU A 176 4.56 15.68 -10.51
CA LEU A 176 5.19 15.72 -9.17
C LEU A 176 6.72 15.81 -9.27
N GLY A 177 7.30 15.24 -10.33
CA GLY A 177 8.75 15.16 -10.55
C GLY A 177 9.45 14.09 -9.70
N HIS A 178 8.94 13.77 -8.52
CA HIS A 178 9.43 12.70 -7.64
C HIS A 178 8.35 12.18 -6.72
N THR A 179 8.63 11.06 -6.04
CA THR A 179 7.88 10.53 -4.91
C THR A 179 8.84 9.90 -3.90
N ASP A 180 8.53 10.02 -2.62
CA ASP A 180 9.32 9.38 -1.54
C ASP A 180 8.81 7.97 -1.25
N PHE A 181 7.52 7.74 -1.51
CA PHE A 181 6.87 6.46 -1.23
C PHE A 181 5.82 6.17 -2.30
N PHE A 182 5.95 5.02 -2.96
CA PHE A 182 4.95 4.50 -3.89
C PHE A 182 4.33 3.23 -3.32
N LEU A 183 3.00 3.13 -3.31
CA LEU A 183 2.24 1.96 -2.90
C LEU A 183 1.42 1.42 -4.06
N HIS A 184 1.63 0.15 -4.40
CA HIS A 184 0.75 -0.62 -5.25
C HIS A 184 -0.25 -1.43 -4.41
N ASP A 185 -1.53 -1.18 -4.59
CA ASP A 185 -2.65 -1.91 -3.99
C ASP A 185 -3.87 -1.88 -4.95
N SER A 186 -3.60 -1.93 -6.28
CA SER A 186 -4.62 -1.83 -7.32
C SER A 186 -4.93 -3.20 -7.95
N LEU A 187 -4.93 -3.31 -9.26
CA LEU A 187 -5.19 -4.56 -9.98
C LEU A 187 -3.98 -5.50 -9.93
N HIS A 188 -4.09 -6.60 -9.21
CA HIS A 188 -3.02 -7.58 -8.96
C HIS A 188 -2.82 -8.59 -10.12
N THR A 189 -2.88 -8.13 -11.38
CA THR A 189 -2.38 -8.91 -12.51
C THR A 189 -0.89 -8.66 -12.71
N TYR A 190 -0.17 -9.66 -13.22
CA TYR A 190 1.27 -9.54 -13.49
C TYR A 190 1.60 -8.29 -14.31
N GLU A 191 0.85 -8.07 -15.40
CA GLU A 191 1.07 -6.97 -16.32
C GLU A 191 0.80 -5.60 -15.69
N ASN A 192 -0.19 -5.51 -14.79
CA ASN A 192 -0.49 -4.25 -14.13
C ASN A 192 0.51 -3.94 -13.02
N MET A 193 0.84 -4.92 -12.20
CA MET A 193 1.85 -4.78 -11.15
C MET A 193 3.19 -4.34 -11.75
N LEU A 194 3.67 -5.05 -12.78
CA LEU A 194 4.94 -4.73 -13.42
C LEU A 194 4.92 -3.34 -14.06
N TYR A 195 3.82 -2.97 -14.75
CA TYR A 195 3.65 -1.63 -15.32
C TYR A 195 3.77 -0.54 -14.25
N GLU A 196 3.09 -0.69 -13.13
CA GLU A 196 3.10 0.32 -12.06
C GLU A 196 4.48 0.43 -11.40
N TYR A 197 5.17 -0.69 -11.15
CA TYR A 197 6.52 -0.67 -10.60
C TYR A 197 7.52 0.00 -11.56
N GLU A 198 7.52 -0.38 -12.83
CA GLU A 198 8.42 0.17 -13.84
C GLU A 198 8.15 1.66 -14.09
N THR A 199 6.88 2.09 -13.97
CA THR A 199 6.50 3.49 -14.13
C THR A 199 6.90 4.31 -12.92
N ALA A 200 6.70 3.80 -11.69
CA ALA A 200 6.96 4.55 -10.47
C ALA A 200 8.45 4.60 -10.09
N TRP A 201 9.19 3.51 -10.30
CA TRP A 201 10.57 3.38 -9.84
C TRP A 201 11.52 4.53 -10.25
N PRO A 202 11.50 5.03 -11.50
CA PRO A 202 12.36 6.16 -11.90
C PRO A 202 12.13 7.42 -11.04
N TYR A 203 10.91 7.65 -10.56
CA TYR A 203 10.53 8.83 -9.79
C TYR A 203 10.75 8.70 -8.29
N ILE A 204 10.98 7.49 -7.78
CA ILE A 204 11.30 7.29 -6.36
C ILE A 204 12.69 7.85 -6.10
N GLY A 205 12.83 8.73 -5.12
CA GLY A 205 14.11 9.32 -4.71
C GLY A 205 15.02 8.32 -4.00
N GLU A 206 16.31 8.64 -3.85
CA GLU A 206 17.24 7.83 -3.04
C GLU A 206 16.76 7.72 -1.59
N GLY A 207 16.76 6.50 -1.07
CA GLY A 207 16.19 6.18 0.25
C GLY A 207 14.67 6.05 0.28
N GLY A 208 13.99 6.35 -0.83
CA GLY A 208 12.54 6.18 -0.99
C GLY A 208 12.14 4.71 -1.14
N ILE A 209 10.85 4.44 -1.09
CA ILE A 209 10.28 3.09 -1.03
C ILE A 209 9.27 2.85 -2.14
N LEU A 210 9.37 1.66 -2.76
CA LEU A 210 8.29 1.01 -3.48
C LEU A 210 7.73 -0.09 -2.58
N ALA A 211 6.45 0.00 -2.26
CA ALA A 211 5.70 -0.97 -1.48
C ALA A 211 4.61 -1.62 -2.34
N SER A 212 4.31 -2.88 -2.08
CA SER A 212 3.27 -3.61 -2.82
C SER A 212 2.51 -4.57 -1.93
N ASP A 213 1.19 -4.54 -2.07
CA ASP A 213 0.32 -5.58 -1.57
C ASP A 213 0.30 -6.79 -2.52
N ASP A 214 -0.20 -7.91 -2.02
CA ASP A 214 -0.46 -9.17 -2.75
C ASP A 214 0.70 -9.68 -3.63
N ILE A 215 1.95 -9.51 -3.16
CA ILE A 215 3.17 -9.94 -3.89
C ILE A 215 3.23 -11.44 -4.17
N LEU A 216 2.38 -12.23 -3.50
CA LEU A 216 2.31 -13.70 -3.67
C LEU A 216 1.37 -14.13 -4.81
N TRP A 217 0.60 -13.22 -5.41
CA TRP A 217 -0.37 -13.57 -6.45
C TRP A 217 0.28 -13.92 -7.78
N ASN A 218 1.46 -13.38 -8.05
CA ASN A 218 2.24 -13.66 -9.26
C ASN A 218 3.72 -13.31 -9.05
N SER A 219 4.54 -13.44 -10.09
CA SER A 219 5.99 -13.23 -10.00
C SER A 219 6.44 -11.76 -10.23
N ALA A 220 5.54 -10.82 -10.52
CA ALA A 220 5.91 -9.46 -10.96
C ALA A 220 6.83 -8.74 -9.98
N PHE A 221 6.53 -8.78 -8.68
CA PHE A 221 7.32 -8.13 -7.64
C PHE A 221 8.75 -8.68 -7.58
N TYR A 222 8.90 -10.00 -7.61
CA TYR A 222 10.19 -10.68 -7.52
C TYR A 222 11.04 -10.49 -8.77
N GLU A 223 10.42 -10.58 -9.94
CA GLU A 223 11.10 -10.34 -11.22
C GLU A 223 11.55 -8.88 -11.33
N PHE A 224 10.70 -7.94 -10.89
CA PHE A 224 11.07 -6.54 -10.85
C PHE A 224 12.25 -6.29 -9.90
N ALA A 225 12.24 -6.83 -8.68
CA ALA A 225 13.34 -6.73 -7.73
C ALA A 225 14.65 -7.27 -8.30
N GLY A 226 14.59 -8.44 -8.96
CA GLY A 226 15.74 -9.05 -9.65
C GLY A 226 16.26 -8.19 -10.81
N LYS A 227 15.35 -7.60 -11.62
CA LYS A 227 15.71 -6.71 -12.74
C LYS A 227 16.46 -5.47 -12.28
N ILE A 228 16.02 -4.84 -11.18
CA ILE A 228 16.67 -3.65 -10.64
C ILE A 228 17.83 -3.96 -9.68
N LYS A 229 18.10 -5.24 -9.44
CA LYS A 229 19.14 -5.74 -8.53
C LYS A 229 19.05 -5.14 -7.13
N ARG A 230 17.86 -5.13 -6.57
CA ARG A 230 17.59 -4.68 -5.19
C ARG A 230 17.08 -5.83 -4.33
N ASP A 231 17.59 -5.87 -3.10
CA ASP A 231 17.02 -6.73 -2.08
C ASP A 231 15.63 -6.22 -1.68
N TYR A 232 14.76 -7.16 -1.32
CA TYR A 232 13.44 -6.84 -0.83
C TYR A 232 13.23 -7.40 0.57
N LEU A 233 12.31 -6.81 1.30
CA LEU A 233 11.79 -7.35 2.53
C LEU A 233 10.31 -7.64 2.36
N SER A 234 9.85 -8.78 2.88
CA SER A 234 8.43 -9.10 2.86
C SER A 234 7.94 -9.55 4.23
N LYS A 235 6.68 -9.24 4.51
CA LYS A 235 5.95 -9.74 5.67
C LYS A 235 4.48 -9.86 5.32
N TYR A 236 3.84 -10.97 5.75
CA TYR A 236 2.53 -11.33 5.27
C TYR A 236 2.56 -11.55 3.74
N HIS A 237 1.68 -10.90 2.98
CA HIS A 237 1.71 -10.82 1.51
C HIS A 237 2.19 -9.46 0.98
N PHE A 238 2.78 -8.66 1.85
CA PHE A 238 3.25 -7.31 1.60
C PHE A 238 4.77 -7.28 1.40
N GLY A 239 5.23 -6.56 0.37
CA GLY A 239 6.64 -6.45 0.02
C GLY A 239 7.12 -5.02 -0.12
N ILE A 240 8.42 -4.79 0.15
CA ILE A 240 9.05 -3.47 0.06
C ILE A 240 10.40 -3.57 -0.62
N LEU A 241 10.67 -2.58 -1.48
CA LEU A 241 11.96 -2.31 -2.10
C LEU A 241 12.40 -0.90 -1.70
N LYS A 242 13.67 -0.74 -1.32
CA LYS A 242 14.27 0.56 -1.04
C LYS A 242 15.22 0.95 -2.17
N LYS A 243 15.11 2.20 -2.61
CA LYS A 243 16.00 2.78 -3.63
C LYS A 243 17.30 3.33 -3.06
#